data_6fc50e5b102ef0ed7caacfb97fed9ccd
#
_entry.id   6fc50e5b102ef0ed7caacfb97fed9ccd
#
_cell.length_a   1.000
_cell.length_b   1.000
_cell.length_c   1.000
_cell.angle_alpha   90.00
_cell.angle_beta   90.00
_cell.angle_gamma   90.00
#
_symmetry.space_group_name_H-M   'P 1'
#
loop_
_entity.id
_entity.type
_entity.pdbx_description
1 polymer ?
#
loop_
_entity_poly.entity_id
_entity_poly.type
_entity_poly.pdbx_seq_one_letter_code
_entity_poly.pdbx_strand_id
1 'polypeptide(L)'
;VLQKTFTKPVDVVFDFENTHLKHPNTMDLFAIDINGKVIDSWRVYSVGGGAIEVEGEKAIEPKDVYPHHTFEQIREYCDKEEISIPQYVERFEGSQIREYLSTMWDAMKNAIKQGLKASGVLPGGLNTERRAKVLYQQRHIDETPQTKENRLVCAYAFAVSEQNAAGEVIVTAPTCGACGIVPAVLRYEQEVHRLTTD
;
A
#
# COMPACT_ATOMS: atom_id res chain seq x y z
N VAL A 1 0.14 -13.30 8.74
CA VAL A 1 1.18 -12.70 7.89
C VAL A 1 2.56 -12.99 8.46
N LEU A 2 2.88 -12.55 9.68
CA LEU A 2 4.20 -12.74 10.29
C LEU A 2 4.69 -14.19 10.22
N GLN A 3 3.83 -15.16 10.54
CA GLN A 3 4.15 -16.59 10.49
C GLN A 3 4.50 -17.10 9.07
N LYS A 4 4.01 -16.45 8.01
CA LYS A 4 4.35 -16.78 6.62
C LYS A 4 5.72 -16.21 6.20
N THR A 5 6.15 -15.15 6.86
CA THR A 5 7.38 -14.42 6.51
C THR A 5 8.59 -14.97 7.28
N PHE A 6 8.37 -15.42 8.50
CA PHE A 6 9.42 -15.97 9.34
C PHE A 6 9.40 -17.48 9.36
N THR A 7 10.56 -18.10 9.24
CA THR A 7 10.75 -19.58 9.34
C THR A 7 10.69 -20.07 10.78
N LYS A 8 10.80 -19.18 11.76
CA LYS A 8 10.73 -19.49 13.20
C LYS A 8 9.36 -19.11 13.75
N PRO A 9 8.90 -19.74 14.84
CA PRO A 9 7.66 -19.35 15.51
C PRO A 9 7.68 -17.89 15.94
N VAL A 10 6.55 -17.21 15.76
CA VAL A 10 6.32 -15.83 16.22
C VAL A 10 5.06 -15.83 17.06
N ASP A 11 5.20 -15.44 18.32
CA ASP A 11 4.08 -15.22 19.22
C ASP A 11 3.75 -13.73 19.24
N VAL A 12 2.46 -13.41 19.08
CA VAL A 12 1.95 -12.02 19.12
C VAL A 12 1.06 -11.85 20.31
N VAL A 13 1.43 -10.94 21.20
CA VAL A 13 0.65 -10.60 22.40
C VAL A 13 0.15 -9.17 22.24
N PHE A 14 -1.16 -8.97 22.39
CA PHE A 14 -1.76 -7.64 22.39
C PHE A 14 -1.84 -7.13 23.82
N ASP A 15 -1.24 -5.98 24.10
CA ASP A 15 -1.33 -5.26 25.37
C ASP A 15 -2.40 -4.17 25.25
N PHE A 16 -3.47 -4.29 26.02
CA PHE A 16 -4.59 -3.34 26.06
C PHE A 16 -4.56 -2.46 27.32
N GLU A 17 -3.63 -2.70 28.24
CA GLU A 17 -3.58 -2.02 29.53
C GLU A 17 -2.63 -0.82 29.52
N ASN A 18 -1.61 -0.86 28.69
CA ASN A 18 -0.60 0.20 28.64
C ASN A 18 -1.07 1.38 27.80
N THR A 19 -1.49 2.45 28.48
CA THR A 19 -2.01 3.67 27.84
C THR A 19 -1.00 4.82 27.77
N HIS A 20 0.18 4.67 28.40
CA HIS A 20 1.23 5.71 28.45
C HIS A 20 2.34 5.46 27.43
N LEU A 21 1.96 5.26 26.18
CA LEU A 21 2.92 5.04 25.08
C LEU A 21 3.26 6.35 24.37
N LYS A 22 4.51 6.48 23.91
CA LYS A 22 4.96 7.60 23.06
C LYS A 22 4.12 7.71 21.77
N HIS A 23 3.70 6.55 21.23
CA HIS A 23 2.89 6.47 20.03
C HIS A 23 1.83 5.38 20.20
N PRO A 24 0.57 5.57 19.72
CA PRO A 24 -0.48 4.55 19.88
C PRO A 24 -0.18 3.23 19.15
N ASN A 25 0.58 3.30 18.06
CA ASN A 25 0.99 2.10 17.31
C ASN A 25 2.44 1.72 17.70
N THR A 26 2.64 1.36 18.95
CA THR A 26 3.90 0.86 19.49
C THR A 26 3.94 -0.66 19.42
N MET A 27 5.11 -1.20 19.11
CA MET A 27 5.37 -2.63 19.07
C MET A 27 6.72 -2.91 19.74
N ASP A 28 6.72 -3.76 20.77
CA ASP A 28 7.92 -4.29 21.38
C ASP A 28 8.25 -5.64 20.77
N LEU A 29 9.44 -5.77 20.22
CA LEU A 29 9.95 -6.97 19.59
C LEU A 29 11.04 -7.58 20.49
N PHE A 30 10.95 -8.88 20.73
CA PHE A 30 11.91 -9.63 21.53
C PHE A 30 12.45 -10.80 20.73
N ALA A 31 13.76 -10.89 20.56
CA ALA A 31 14.42 -12.09 20.10
C ALA A 31 14.71 -13.00 21.30
N ILE A 32 14.17 -14.22 21.26
CA ILE A 32 14.23 -15.17 22.36
C ILE A 32 15.03 -16.40 21.92
N ASP A 33 15.97 -16.85 22.75
CA ASP A 33 16.72 -18.08 22.51
C ASP A 33 15.89 -19.35 22.80
N ILE A 34 16.47 -20.52 22.54
CA ILE A 34 15.82 -21.82 22.77
C ILE A 34 15.53 -22.12 24.25
N ASN A 35 16.13 -21.38 25.18
CA ASN A 35 15.95 -21.51 26.62
C ASN A 35 14.90 -20.51 27.16
N GLY A 36 14.29 -19.69 26.29
CA GLY A 36 13.34 -18.66 26.69
C GLY A 36 13.99 -17.34 27.16
N LYS A 37 15.28 -17.17 26.97
CA LYS A 37 15.99 -15.95 27.36
C LYS A 37 15.92 -14.92 26.23
N VAL A 38 15.56 -13.68 26.56
CA VAL A 38 15.65 -12.53 25.64
C VAL A 38 17.11 -12.25 25.35
N ILE A 39 17.48 -12.31 24.07
CA ILE A 39 18.83 -12.04 23.56
C ILE A 39 18.94 -10.67 22.91
N ASP A 40 17.83 -10.12 22.44
CA ASP A 40 17.77 -8.77 21.88
C ASP A 40 16.34 -8.23 21.95
N SER A 41 16.17 -6.89 21.90
CA SER A 41 14.85 -6.26 21.94
C SER A 41 14.86 -4.91 21.23
N TRP A 42 13.72 -4.61 20.58
CA TRP A 42 13.52 -3.31 19.90
C TRP A 42 12.12 -2.78 20.24
N ARG A 43 12.02 -1.48 20.45
CA ARG A 43 10.73 -0.79 20.45
C ARG A 43 10.58 -0.02 19.15
N VAL A 44 9.47 -0.27 18.47
CA VAL A 44 9.20 0.25 17.13
C VAL A 44 7.86 0.97 17.14
N TYR A 45 7.82 2.13 16.47
CA TYR A 45 6.62 2.92 16.29
C TYR A 45 6.21 2.92 14.81
N SER A 46 4.97 2.54 14.50
CA SER A 46 4.42 2.71 13.15
C SER A 46 3.84 4.11 13.03
N VAL A 47 4.55 4.97 12.31
CA VAL A 47 4.23 6.42 12.23
C VAL A 47 3.38 6.80 11.02
N GLY A 48 2.93 5.81 10.25
CA GLY A 48 2.04 5.98 9.09
C GLY A 48 2.76 5.87 7.75
N GLY A 49 1.98 5.68 6.67
CA GLY A 49 2.50 5.56 5.31
C GLY A 49 3.50 4.40 5.08
N GLY A 50 3.53 3.42 5.97
CA GLY A 50 4.51 2.33 5.95
C GLY A 50 5.85 2.68 6.63
N ALA A 51 6.02 3.91 7.12
CA ALA A 51 7.21 4.32 7.84
C ALA A 51 7.22 3.78 9.28
N ILE A 52 8.41 3.47 9.75
CA ILE A 52 8.65 3.02 11.14
C ILE A 52 9.77 3.87 11.76
N GLU A 53 9.67 4.10 13.06
CA GLU A 53 10.74 4.61 13.89
C GLU A 53 11.18 3.54 14.88
N VAL A 54 12.48 3.35 15.04
CA VAL A 54 13.05 2.45 16.05
C VAL A 54 13.58 3.30 17.20
N GLU A 55 13.20 2.97 18.43
CA GLU A 55 13.64 3.72 19.60
C GLU A 55 15.16 3.66 19.76
N GLY A 56 15.77 4.83 19.94
CA GLY A 56 17.24 4.95 20.05
C GLY A 56 17.98 5.04 18.72
N GLU A 57 17.33 4.82 17.58
CA GLU A 57 17.91 5.08 16.27
C GLU A 57 17.61 6.51 15.79
N LYS A 58 18.54 7.07 15.02
CA LYS A 58 18.29 8.37 14.37
C LYS A 58 17.34 8.14 13.21
N ALA A 59 16.23 8.88 13.20
CA ALA A 59 15.36 8.93 12.04
C ALA A 59 16.19 9.36 10.81
N ILE A 60 16.05 8.62 9.73
CA ILE A 60 16.62 9.02 8.43
C ILE A 60 15.74 10.16 7.93
N GLU A 61 16.24 11.38 7.98
CA GLU A 61 15.55 12.52 7.36
C GLU A 61 15.56 12.31 5.84
N PRO A 62 14.38 12.23 5.21
CA PRO A 62 14.32 12.13 3.75
C PRO A 62 14.92 13.40 3.15
N LYS A 63 15.81 13.24 2.18
CA LYS A 63 16.32 14.38 1.42
C LYS A 63 15.26 14.85 0.44
N ASP A 64 15.03 16.16 0.38
CA ASP A 64 14.22 16.76 -0.67
C ASP A 64 14.88 16.48 -2.03
N VAL A 65 14.19 15.70 -2.85
CA VAL A 65 14.64 15.35 -4.20
C VAL A 65 14.24 16.46 -5.18
N TYR A 66 13.05 17.02 -4.99
CA TYR A 66 12.48 18.03 -5.88
C TYR A 66 12.71 19.44 -5.35
N PRO A 67 13.25 20.37 -6.16
CA PRO A 67 13.46 21.76 -5.77
C PRO A 67 12.16 22.59 -5.77
N HIS A 68 11.07 22.08 -6.34
CA HIS A 68 9.80 22.76 -6.50
C HIS A 68 8.76 22.13 -5.57
N HIS A 69 8.11 22.98 -4.75
CA HIS A 69 7.22 22.52 -3.68
C HIS A 69 5.73 22.67 -4.00
N THR A 70 5.39 23.31 -5.14
CA THR A 70 4.00 23.44 -5.60
C THR A 70 3.87 22.96 -7.03
N PHE A 71 2.67 22.48 -7.40
CA PHE A 71 2.39 22.06 -8.76
C PHE A 71 2.57 23.20 -9.78
N GLU A 72 2.27 24.43 -9.38
CA GLU A 72 2.46 25.60 -10.22
C GLU A 72 3.95 25.83 -10.58
N GLN A 73 4.84 25.75 -9.58
CA GLN A 73 6.29 25.83 -9.81
C GLN A 73 6.80 24.70 -10.70
N ILE A 74 6.28 23.48 -10.53
CA ILE A 74 6.64 22.33 -11.37
C ILE A 74 6.19 22.60 -12.82
N ARG A 75 4.95 23.08 -13.01
CA ARG A 75 4.41 23.40 -14.33
C ARG A 75 5.23 24.49 -15.01
N GLU A 76 5.50 25.60 -14.34
CA GLU A 76 6.31 26.71 -14.86
C GLU A 76 7.71 26.24 -15.27
N TYR A 77 8.31 25.36 -14.45
CA TYR A 77 9.60 24.76 -14.80
C TYR A 77 9.50 23.86 -16.03
N CYS A 78 8.49 23.01 -16.12
CA CYS A 78 8.27 22.13 -17.26
C CYS A 78 8.04 22.93 -18.56
N ASP A 79 7.21 23.98 -18.50
CA ASP A 79 6.92 24.87 -19.62
C ASP A 79 8.19 25.60 -20.10
N LYS A 80 9.00 26.10 -19.15
CA LYS A 80 10.26 26.79 -19.46
C LYS A 80 11.31 25.88 -20.10
N GLU A 81 11.42 24.65 -19.61
CA GLU A 81 12.40 23.67 -20.07
C GLU A 81 11.88 22.82 -21.24
N GLU A 82 10.63 23.06 -21.68
CA GLU A 82 9.95 22.29 -22.75
C GLU A 82 9.94 20.79 -22.49
N ILE A 83 9.71 20.38 -21.22
CA ILE A 83 9.67 18.97 -20.80
C ILE A 83 8.30 18.59 -20.22
N SER A 84 7.96 17.32 -20.34
CA SER A 84 6.78 16.75 -19.69
C SER A 84 7.02 16.47 -18.21
N ILE A 85 5.92 16.31 -17.42
CA ILE A 85 6.00 15.92 -16.00
C ILE A 85 6.76 14.60 -15.80
N PRO A 86 6.56 13.53 -16.59
CA PRO A 86 7.40 12.32 -16.48
C PRO A 86 8.91 12.61 -16.69
N GLN A 87 9.26 13.46 -17.63
CA GLN A 87 10.66 13.85 -17.84
C GLN A 87 11.20 14.71 -16.70
N TYR A 88 10.36 15.53 -16.07
CA TYR A 88 10.69 16.26 -14.85
C TYR A 88 11.03 15.28 -13.71
N VAL A 89 10.19 14.28 -13.48
CA VAL A 89 10.44 13.26 -12.46
C VAL A 89 11.76 12.53 -12.73
N GLU A 90 11.97 12.08 -13.97
CA GLU A 90 13.18 11.36 -14.34
C GLU A 90 14.45 12.22 -14.20
N ARG A 91 14.35 13.53 -14.44
CA ARG A 91 15.47 14.48 -14.29
C ARG A 91 15.98 14.58 -12.86
N PHE A 92 15.07 14.53 -11.86
CA PHE A 92 15.42 14.68 -10.45
C PHE A 92 15.63 13.36 -9.72
N GLU A 93 14.88 12.32 -10.07
CA GLU A 93 14.99 10.97 -9.46
C GLU A 93 16.06 10.10 -10.14
N GLY A 94 16.41 10.42 -11.39
CA GLY A 94 17.25 9.58 -12.23
C GLY A 94 16.48 8.46 -12.95
N SER A 95 17.13 7.79 -13.89
CA SER A 95 16.49 6.77 -14.75
C SER A 95 16.00 5.53 -14.01
N GLN A 96 16.56 5.24 -12.83
CA GLN A 96 16.13 4.12 -11.96
C GLN A 96 14.69 4.25 -11.46
N ILE A 97 14.10 5.45 -11.50
CA ILE A 97 12.71 5.65 -11.09
C ILE A 97 11.73 4.81 -11.94
N ARG A 98 12.03 4.58 -13.20
CA ARG A 98 11.20 3.77 -14.09
C ARG A 98 11.10 2.31 -13.64
N GLU A 99 12.22 1.70 -13.27
CA GLU A 99 12.26 0.34 -12.74
C GLU A 99 11.53 0.24 -11.42
N TYR A 100 11.74 1.21 -10.53
CA TYR A 100 11.01 1.30 -9.27
C TYR A 100 9.50 1.39 -9.49
N LEU A 101 9.02 2.30 -10.35
CA LEU A 101 7.59 2.45 -10.64
C LEU A 101 6.99 1.20 -11.29
N SER A 102 7.74 0.51 -12.17
CA SER A 102 7.33 -0.77 -12.74
C SER A 102 7.12 -1.83 -11.66
N THR A 103 8.05 -1.92 -10.71
CA THR A 103 7.94 -2.83 -9.56
C THR A 103 6.72 -2.53 -8.70
N MET A 104 6.46 -1.23 -8.45
CA MET A 104 5.27 -0.81 -7.70
C MET A 104 3.99 -1.15 -8.46
N TRP A 105 3.96 -0.95 -9.76
CA TRP A 105 2.82 -1.29 -10.60
C TRP A 105 2.55 -2.81 -10.62
N ASP A 106 3.58 -3.62 -10.69
CA ASP A 106 3.46 -5.09 -10.59
C ASP A 106 2.89 -5.53 -9.24
N ALA A 107 3.32 -4.91 -8.15
CA ALA A 107 2.76 -5.15 -6.82
C ALA A 107 1.27 -4.75 -6.75
N MET A 108 0.90 -3.60 -7.30
CA MET A 108 -0.51 -3.14 -7.39
C MET A 108 -1.37 -4.11 -8.18
N LYS A 109 -0.92 -4.53 -9.38
CA LYS A 109 -1.63 -5.52 -10.20
C LYS A 109 -1.80 -6.86 -9.47
N ASN A 110 -0.76 -7.30 -8.77
CA ASN A 110 -0.83 -8.54 -8.00
C ASN A 110 -1.80 -8.43 -6.83
N ALA A 111 -1.80 -7.31 -6.09
CA ALA A 111 -2.75 -7.07 -5.00
C ALA A 111 -4.21 -7.15 -5.50
N ILE A 112 -4.54 -6.49 -6.61
CA ILE A 112 -5.86 -6.60 -7.26
C ILE A 112 -6.17 -8.06 -7.61
N LYS A 113 -5.24 -8.74 -8.29
CA LYS A 113 -5.43 -10.13 -8.74
C LYS A 113 -5.71 -11.09 -7.59
N GLN A 114 -4.99 -10.95 -6.47
CA GLN A 114 -5.19 -11.79 -5.29
C GLN A 114 -6.50 -11.44 -4.57
N GLY A 115 -6.81 -10.13 -4.41
CA GLY A 115 -8.03 -9.67 -3.78
C GLY A 115 -9.29 -10.12 -4.53
N LEU A 116 -9.28 -10.09 -5.86
CA LEU A 116 -10.41 -10.58 -6.68
C LEU A 116 -10.63 -12.10 -6.59
N LYS A 117 -9.64 -12.87 -6.17
CA LYS A 117 -9.76 -14.32 -5.94
C LYS A 117 -10.20 -14.66 -4.52
N ALA A 118 -9.86 -13.81 -3.57
CA ALA A 118 -10.11 -14.04 -2.16
C ALA A 118 -11.61 -13.97 -1.84
N SER A 119 -12.03 -14.75 -0.85
CA SER A 119 -13.40 -14.77 -0.31
C SER A 119 -13.38 -15.05 1.18
N GLY A 120 -14.53 -14.93 1.84
CA GLY A 120 -14.67 -15.14 3.27
C GLY A 120 -14.68 -13.84 4.05
N VAL A 121 -14.42 -13.93 5.35
CA VAL A 121 -14.48 -12.83 6.31
C VAL A 121 -13.07 -12.23 6.50
N LEU A 122 -12.99 -10.92 6.57
CA LEU A 122 -11.75 -10.19 6.91
C LEU A 122 -11.39 -10.44 8.38
N PRO A 123 -10.08 -10.48 8.70
CA PRO A 123 -9.65 -10.58 10.10
C PRO A 123 -10.12 -9.36 10.90
N GLY A 124 -10.41 -9.57 12.19
CA GLY A 124 -10.90 -8.56 13.12
C GLY A 124 -12.27 -8.90 13.69
N GLY A 125 -12.74 -8.09 14.64
CA GLY A 125 -13.99 -8.36 15.40
C GLY A 125 -15.28 -7.96 14.70
N LEU A 126 -15.23 -7.36 13.50
CA LEU A 126 -16.42 -6.81 12.81
C LEU A 126 -17.13 -7.80 11.89
N ASN A 127 -16.57 -8.98 11.67
CA ASN A 127 -17.11 -10.01 10.76
C ASN A 127 -17.42 -9.47 9.33
N THR A 128 -16.58 -8.56 8.83
CA THR A 128 -16.77 -7.93 7.52
C THR A 128 -16.46 -8.93 6.42
N GLU A 129 -17.44 -9.21 5.56
CA GLU A 129 -17.27 -10.08 4.40
C GLU A 129 -16.54 -9.37 3.26
N ARG A 130 -15.72 -10.13 2.53
CA ARG A 130 -15.07 -9.66 1.31
C ARG A 130 -16.08 -9.47 0.19
N ARG A 131 -16.01 -8.37 -0.52
CA ARG A 131 -16.96 -7.94 -1.57
C ARG A 131 -16.34 -7.87 -2.96
N ALA A 132 -15.02 -7.72 -3.06
CA ALA A 132 -14.32 -7.49 -4.31
C ALA A 132 -14.66 -8.54 -5.38
N LYS A 133 -14.58 -9.83 -5.01
CA LYS A 133 -14.88 -10.94 -5.92
C LYS A 133 -16.34 -10.93 -6.42
N VAL A 134 -17.29 -10.68 -5.53
CA VAL A 134 -18.70 -10.62 -5.87
C VAL A 134 -18.98 -9.48 -6.83
N LEU A 135 -18.50 -8.28 -6.53
CA LEU A 135 -18.63 -7.11 -7.39
C LEU A 135 -18.02 -7.35 -8.79
N TYR A 136 -16.85 -7.98 -8.83
CA TYR A 136 -16.18 -8.25 -10.10
C TYR A 136 -16.93 -9.27 -10.96
N GLN A 137 -17.48 -10.33 -10.36
CA GLN A 137 -18.18 -11.42 -11.04
C GLN A 137 -19.64 -11.12 -11.36
N GLN A 138 -20.22 -10.15 -10.64
CA GLN A 138 -21.62 -9.79 -10.82
C GLN A 138 -21.84 -9.22 -12.23
N ARG A 139 -22.88 -9.73 -12.91
CA ARG A 139 -23.30 -9.24 -14.21
C ARG A 139 -24.79 -8.97 -14.15
N HIS A 140 -25.19 -7.79 -14.55
CA HIS A 140 -26.59 -7.41 -14.69
C HIS A 140 -26.94 -7.30 -16.18
N ILE A 141 -28.12 -7.83 -16.56
CA ILE A 141 -28.56 -7.83 -17.97
C ILE A 141 -28.73 -6.41 -18.51
N ASP A 142 -29.19 -5.49 -17.64
CA ASP A 142 -29.43 -4.08 -17.97
C ASP A 142 -28.36 -3.12 -17.45
N GLU A 143 -27.13 -3.61 -17.30
CA GLU A 143 -26.03 -2.77 -16.79
C GLU A 143 -25.59 -1.72 -17.81
N THR A 144 -25.75 -0.44 -17.46
CA THR A 144 -25.24 0.65 -18.30
C THR A 144 -23.70 0.68 -18.30
N PRO A 145 -23.06 1.28 -19.32
CA PRO A 145 -21.60 1.44 -19.34
C PRO A 145 -21.06 2.10 -18.06
N GLN A 146 -21.70 3.14 -17.56
CA GLN A 146 -21.30 3.86 -16.34
C GLN A 146 -21.45 2.98 -15.09
N THR A 147 -22.52 2.21 -14.99
CA THR A 147 -22.72 1.28 -13.86
C THR A 147 -21.64 0.20 -13.86
N LYS A 148 -21.31 -0.33 -15.04
CA LYS A 148 -20.24 -1.31 -15.20
C LYS A 148 -18.88 -0.75 -14.82
N GLU A 149 -18.57 0.47 -15.27
CA GLU A 149 -17.35 1.20 -14.92
C GLU A 149 -17.22 1.34 -13.41
N ASN A 150 -18.23 1.94 -12.77
CA ASN A 150 -18.25 2.12 -11.32
C ASN A 150 -18.07 0.78 -10.58
N ARG A 151 -18.76 -0.26 -11.02
CA ARG A 151 -18.67 -1.59 -10.41
C ARG A 151 -17.27 -2.17 -10.53
N LEU A 152 -16.62 -2.06 -11.70
CA LEU A 152 -15.27 -2.58 -11.91
C LEU A 152 -14.23 -1.81 -11.11
N VAL A 153 -14.28 -0.48 -11.14
CA VAL A 153 -13.36 0.36 -10.35
C VAL A 153 -13.53 0.07 -8.84
N CYS A 154 -14.79 -0.03 -8.37
CA CYS A 154 -15.06 -0.41 -6.99
C CYS A 154 -14.55 -1.82 -6.67
N ALA A 155 -14.72 -2.79 -7.55
CA ALA A 155 -14.22 -4.16 -7.34
C ALA A 155 -12.70 -4.17 -7.18
N TYR A 156 -11.97 -3.41 -8.00
CA TYR A 156 -10.51 -3.29 -7.88
C TYR A 156 -10.09 -2.57 -6.61
N ALA A 157 -10.76 -1.48 -6.24
CA ALA A 157 -10.48 -0.75 -5.01
C ALA A 157 -10.73 -1.61 -3.76
N PHE A 158 -11.86 -2.32 -3.71
CA PHE A 158 -12.14 -3.29 -2.65
C PHE A 158 -11.11 -4.42 -2.62
N ALA A 159 -10.68 -4.94 -3.77
CA ALA A 159 -9.68 -5.99 -3.83
C ALA A 159 -8.41 -5.60 -3.08
N VAL A 160 -7.87 -4.42 -3.33
CA VAL A 160 -6.66 -3.94 -2.65
C VAL A 160 -6.92 -3.59 -1.18
N SER A 161 -8.03 -2.92 -0.87
CA SER A 161 -8.39 -2.55 0.51
C SER A 161 -8.61 -3.78 1.39
N GLU A 162 -9.22 -4.83 0.86
CA GLU A 162 -9.40 -6.11 1.56
C GLU A 162 -8.09 -6.87 1.74
N GLN A 163 -7.14 -6.76 0.79
CA GLN A 163 -5.79 -7.29 0.97
C GLN A 163 -5.04 -6.54 2.07
N ASN A 164 -5.15 -5.21 2.10
CA ASN A 164 -4.59 -4.40 3.18
C ASN A 164 -5.17 -4.81 4.55
N ALA A 165 -6.49 -4.91 4.66
CA ALA A 165 -7.15 -5.33 5.90
C ALA A 165 -6.79 -6.77 6.33
N ALA A 166 -6.43 -7.63 5.39
CA ALA A 166 -5.96 -8.99 5.68
C ALA A 166 -4.45 -9.07 5.99
N GLY A 167 -3.73 -7.95 5.96
CA GLY A 167 -2.29 -7.88 6.18
C GLY A 167 -1.47 -8.49 5.03
N GLU A 168 -2.01 -8.53 3.84
CA GLU A 168 -1.30 -8.97 2.64
C GLU A 168 -0.46 -7.83 2.02
N VAL A 169 0.35 -8.16 1.02
CA VAL A 169 1.25 -7.19 0.38
C VAL A 169 0.46 -6.24 -0.51
N ILE A 170 0.61 -4.94 -0.24
CA ILE A 170 0.07 -3.84 -1.05
C ILE A 170 1.15 -2.76 -1.22
N VAL A 171 0.94 -1.85 -2.16
CA VAL A 171 1.70 -0.59 -2.19
C VAL A 171 1.05 0.37 -1.20
N THR A 172 1.82 0.80 -0.19
CA THR A 172 1.33 1.65 0.88
C THR A 172 1.06 3.08 0.40
N ALA A 173 0.14 3.75 1.08
CA ALA A 173 -0.16 5.16 0.87
C ALA A 173 -0.42 5.81 2.24
N PRO A 174 -0.35 7.16 2.36
CA PRO A 174 -0.60 7.85 3.61
C PRO A 174 -1.98 7.55 4.22
N THR A 175 -2.96 7.19 3.38
CA THR A 175 -4.29 6.76 3.81
C THR A 175 -4.63 5.40 3.23
N CYS A 176 -5.35 4.56 4.00
CA CYS A 176 -5.80 3.25 3.53
C CYS A 176 -6.69 3.34 2.28
N GLY A 177 -7.49 4.40 2.15
CA GLY A 177 -8.31 4.63 0.96
C GLY A 177 -7.48 4.83 -0.31
N ALA A 178 -6.43 5.64 -0.25
CA ALA A 178 -5.56 5.90 -1.39
C ALA A 178 -4.84 4.64 -1.91
N CYS A 179 -4.44 3.72 -1.01
CA CYS A 179 -3.80 2.47 -1.41
C CYS A 179 -4.70 1.56 -2.27
N GLY A 180 -6.02 1.70 -2.14
CA GLY A 180 -7.00 0.96 -2.97
C GLY A 180 -7.39 1.71 -4.25
N ILE A 181 -7.61 3.03 -4.15
CA ILE A 181 -8.16 3.84 -5.25
C ILE A 181 -7.16 3.99 -6.40
N VAL A 182 -5.91 4.37 -6.11
CA VAL A 182 -4.89 4.59 -7.14
C VAL A 182 -4.68 3.34 -8.02
N PRO A 183 -4.43 2.14 -7.46
CA PRO A 183 -4.32 0.93 -8.28
C PRO A 183 -5.58 0.61 -9.07
N ALA A 184 -6.76 0.86 -8.48
CA ALA A 184 -8.03 0.55 -9.13
C ALA A 184 -8.26 1.40 -10.39
N VAL A 185 -8.03 2.71 -10.28
CA VAL A 185 -8.16 3.63 -11.43
C VAL A 185 -7.12 3.30 -12.50
N LEU A 186 -5.85 3.15 -12.13
CA LEU A 186 -4.80 2.79 -13.08
C LEU A 186 -5.09 1.47 -13.81
N ARG A 187 -5.61 0.46 -13.09
CA ARG A 187 -5.98 -0.82 -13.69
C ARG A 187 -7.14 -0.68 -14.66
N TYR A 188 -8.16 0.08 -14.28
CA TYR A 188 -9.31 0.33 -15.13
C TYR A 188 -8.90 1.07 -16.42
N GLU A 189 -8.14 2.15 -16.31
CA GLU A 189 -7.63 2.91 -17.44
C GLU A 189 -6.77 2.05 -18.37
N GLN A 190 -5.89 1.24 -17.81
CA GLN A 190 -5.09 0.30 -18.60
C GLN A 190 -5.95 -0.66 -19.43
N GLU A 191 -7.01 -1.21 -18.84
CA GLU A 191 -7.90 -2.16 -19.55
C GLU A 191 -8.75 -1.49 -20.62
N VAL A 192 -9.34 -0.33 -20.31
CA VAL A 192 -10.25 0.38 -21.23
C VAL A 192 -9.49 0.96 -22.41
N HIS A 193 -8.36 1.58 -22.15
CA HIS A 193 -7.54 2.20 -23.20
C HIS A 193 -6.47 1.26 -23.78
N ARG A 194 -6.41 0.01 -23.31
CA ARG A 194 -5.43 -0.99 -23.74
C ARG A 194 -3.98 -0.47 -23.68
N LEU A 195 -3.68 0.29 -22.61
CA LEU A 195 -2.37 0.87 -22.42
C LEU A 195 -1.34 -0.21 -22.14
N THR A 196 -0.16 -0.08 -22.75
CA THR A 196 1.01 -0.90 -22.43
C THR A 196 1.66 -0.39 -21.14
N THR A 197 2.57 -1.16 -20.60
CA THR A 197 3.35 -0.77 -19.39
C THR A 197 4.68 -0.12 -19.74
N ASP A 198 4.92 0.16 -21.02
CA ASP A 198 6.16 0.75 -21.55
C ASP A 198 6.18 2.28 -21.42
#